data_907939ed725f9be9f97c041d012649d8
#
_entry.id   907939ed725f9be9f97c041d012649d8
#
_cell.length_a   1.000
_cell.length_b   1.000
_cell.length_c   1.000
_cell.angle_alpha   90.00
_cell.angle_beta   90.00
_cell.angle_gamma   90.00
#
_symmetry.space_group_name_H-M   'P 1'
#
loop_
_entity.id
_entity.type
_entity.pdbx_description
1 polymer ?
#
loop_
_entity_poly.entity_id
_entity_poly.type
_entity_poly.pdbx_seq_one_letter_code
_entity_poly.pdbx_strand_id
1 'polypeptide(L)'
;MKLELQGMTKRFGPVVANDNISLVVEPGQIHALLGENGAGKSTLMNLLYGLYQPDEGRIVLDGVEQTFSGPGDAMDAGIGMVHQHFMLVPVFSVAENVVLGNEPSTRWGSLDLATARERVREISARFGFDIDPDATIEDLPVGIQQRVEIVKALAREAKVLILDEPTAVLTPQETDELMSIMRQLANEGTSIVFITHKLREVKAVADVVTVIRGGKVVDSVSPETSVGDLASLMVGREVDLTVNKNPPQLGDVVLEVRDLVVVDDRHQKVIDGISLEVRAGEVLCLAGVEGNGQTAFAETLLGLRQVTSGTITLGGRDITDSSVREVLE
;
A
#
# COMPACT_ATOMS: atom_id res chain seq x y z
N MET A 1 12.45 -11.09 17.29
CA MET A 1 13.52 -10.08 17.49
C MET A 1 12.89 -8.80 18.04
N LYS A 2 13.42 -8.25 19.12
CA LYS A 2 12.96 -6.98 19.70
C LYS A 2 13.57 -5.81 18.93
N LEU A 3 12.73 -4.86 18.49
CA LEU A 3 13.15 -3.62 17.86
C LEU A 3 12.88 -2.44 18.79
N GLU A 4 13.86 -1.57 18.98
CA GLU A 4 13.70 -0.31 19.70
C GLU A 4 14.22 0.84 18.84
N LEU A 5 13.38 1.86 18.65
CA LEU A 5 13.78 3.16 18.14
C LEU A 5 13.83 4.13 19.33
N GLN A 6 14.96 4.81 19.51
CA GLN A 6 15.18 5.66 20.68
C GLN A 6 15.57 7.06 20.22
N GLY A 7 14.65 8.01 20.42
CA GLY A 7 14.89 9.44 20.16
C GLY A 7 15.12 9.80 18.68
N MET A 8 14.51 9.07 17.75
CA MET A 8 14.74 9.24 16.32
C MET A 8 14.31 10.60 15.83
N THR A 9 15.27 11.36 15.29
CA THR A 9 15.04 12.69 14.71
C THR A 9 15.58 12.75 13.30
N LYS A 10 14.78 13.33 12.38
CA LYS A 10 15.18 13.57 10.99
C LYS A 10 14.70 14.93 10.51
N ARG A 11 15.63 15.68 9.93
CA ARG A 11 15.38 17.00 9.35
C ARG A 11 15.70 17.00 7.86
N PHE A 12 14.88 17.67 7.09
CA PHE A 12 15.12 17.98 5.67
C PHE A 12 15.07 19.50 5.51
N GLY A 13 16.23 20.14 5.58
CA GLY A 13 16.30 21.60 5.63
C GLY A 13 15.49 22.16 6.80
N PRO A 14 14.49 23.02 6.57
CA PRO A 14 13.66 23.59 7.64
C PRO A 14 12.57 22.62 8.18
N VAL A 15 12.33 21.49 7.49
CA VAL A 15 11.28 20.55 7.87
C VAL A 15 11.82 19.50 8.80
N VAL A 16 11.22 19.38 10.01
CA VAL A 16 11.47 18.27 10.93
C VAL A 16 10.44 17.18 10.64
N ALA A 17 10.87 16.14 9.91
CA ALA A 17 9.99 15.05 9.50
C ALA A 17 9.73 14.06 10.64
N ASN A 18 10.73 13.85 11.51
CA ASN A 18 10.61 13.09 12.76
C ASN A 18 11.32 13.89 13.86
N ASP A 19 10.70 14.00 15.03
CA ASP A 19 11.16 14.77 16.17
C ASP A 19 11.10 13.92 17.44
N ASN A 20 12.25 13.39 17.86
CA ASN A 20 12.43 12.60 19.07
C ASN A 20 11.45 11.40 19.18
N ILE A 21 11.27 10.64 18.08
CA ILE A 21 10.36 9.49 18.07
C ILE A 21 11.03 8.29 18.75
N SER A 22 10.31 7.71 19.71
CA SER A 22 10.69 6.46 20.36
C SER A 22 9.53 5.47 20.26
N LEU A 23 9.84 4.21 19.91
CA LEU A 23 8.88 3.11 19.93
C LEU A 23 9.60 1.78 20.17
N VAL A 24 8.85 0.82 20.70
CA VAL A 24 9.34 -0.54 20.97
C VAL A 24 8.39 -1.52 20.31
N VAL A 25 8.96 -2.52 19.61
CA VAL A 25 8.23 -3.64 19.02
C VAL A 25 8.79 -4.93 19.64
N GLU A 26 7.94 -5.64 20.37
CA GLU A 26 8.34 -6.90 21.00
C GLU A 26 8.37 -8.06 19.99
N PRO A 27 9.11 -9.15 20.26
CA PRO A 27 9.14 -10.31 19.40
C PRO A 27 7.74 -10.90 19.15
N GLY A 28 7.39 -11.11 17.87
CA GLY A 28 6.07 -11.64 17.49
C GLY A 28 4.91 -10.66 17.66
N GLN A 29 5.19 -9.38 17.85
CA GLN A 29 4.19 -8.33 17.97
C GLN A 29 3.89 -7.68 16.60
N ILE A 30 2.63 -7.39 16.35
CA ILE A 30 2.19 -6.53 15.24
C ILE A 30 1.95 -5.13 15.80
N HIS A 31 2.85 -4.23 15.50
CA HIS A 31 2.81 -2.84 15.93
C HIS A 31 2.32 -1.95 14.79
N ALA A 32 1.11 -1.43 14.90
CA ALA A 32 0.56 -0.51 13.92
C ALA A 32 1.10 0.91 14.14
N LEU A 33 1.61 1.50 13.06
CA LEU A 33 2.01 2.90 13.00
C LEU A 33 0.95 3.71 12.26
N LEU A 34 0.13 4.45 13.00
CA LEU A 34 -1.04 5.15 12.52
C LEU A 34 -0.78 6.66 12.40
N GLY A 35 -1.34 7.31 11.38
CA GLY A 35 -1.24 8.76 11.19
C GLY A 35 -1.66 9.19 9.79
N GLU A 36 -1.93 10.48 9.61
CA GLU A 36 -2.27 11.05 8.31
C GLU A 36 -1.09 11.03 7.33
N ASN A 37 -1.36 11.28 6.05
CA ASN A 37 -0.32 11.48 5.05
C ASN A 37 0.55 12.68 5.42
N GLY A 38 1.89 12.52 5.31
CA GLY A 38 2.85 13.55 5.75
C GLY A 38 3.14 13.58 7.26
N ALA A 39 2.56 12.66 8.06
CA ALA A 39 2.84 12.60 9.51
C ALA A 39 4.27 12.17 9.88
N GLY A 40 5.08 11.69 8.92
CA GLY A 40 6.45 11.25 9.15
C GLY A 40 6.65 9.72 9.23
N LYS A 41 5.60 8.92 9.00
CA LYS A 41 5.64 7.44 9.10
C LYS A 41 6.65 6.81 8.14
N SER A 42 6.55 7.07 6.84
CA SER A 42 7.46 6.50 5.83
C SER A 42 8.89 7.04 6.02
N THR A 43 9.07 8.29 6.51
CA THR A 43 10.41 8.79 6.87
C THR A 43 11.02 7.96 7.99
N LEU A 44 10.26 7.66 9.05
CA LEU A 44 10.72 6.83 10.16
C LEU A 44 11.10 5.42 9.69
N MET A 45 10.33 4.83 8.79
CA MET A 45 10.65 3.51 8.24
C MET A 45 11.87 3.54 7.32
N ASN A 46 12.05 4.59 6.54
CA ASN A 46 13.24 4.78 5.73
C ASN A 46 14.52 4.96 6.58
N LEU A 47 14.40 5.54 7.77
CA LEU A 47 15.48 5.54 8.77
C LEU A 47 15.78 4.12 9.26
N LEU A 48 14.74 3.37 9.62
CA LEU A 48 14.86 2.00 10.12
C LEU A 48 15.44 1.05 9.04
N TYR A 49 15.08 1.26 7.78
CA TYR A 49 15.57 0.45 6.66
C TYR A 49 16.93 0.95 6.10
N GLY A 50 17.51 2.02 6.68
CA GLY A 50 18.83 2.54 6.29
C GLY A 50 18.84 3.36 4.99
N LEU A 51 17.67 3.72 4.43
CA LEU A 51 17.57 4.63 3.29
C LEU A 51 17.92 6.08 3.65
N TYR A 52 17.65 6.45 4.90
CA TYR A 52 18.07 7.73 5.47
C TYR A 52 18.90 7.50 6.72
N GLN A 53 19.83 8.43 7.00
CA GLN A 53 20.54 8.46 8.27
C GLN A 53 19.78 9.34 9.26
N PRO A 54 19.59 8.92 10.53
CA PRO A 54 19.04 9.79 11.55
C PRO A 54 20.00 10.95 11.85
N ASP A 55 19.45 12.11 12.14
CA ASP A 55 20.24 13.25 12.64
C ASP A 55 20.51 13.10 14.13
N GLU A 56 19.55 12.48 14.88
CA GLU A 56 19.67 12.14 16.29
C GLU A 56 18.91 10.83 16.56
N GLY A 57 19.25 10.16 17.65
CA GLY A 57 18.64 8.89 18.06
C GLY A 57 19.41 7.67 17.59
N ARG A 58 18.88 6.50 17.93
CA ARG A 58 19.52 5.22 17.62
C ARG A 58 18.51 4.10 17.44
N ILE A 59 18.92 3.08 16.68
CA ILE A 59 18.17 1.84 16.44
C ILE A 59 18.83 0.75 17.29
N VAL A 60 18.02 -0.03 17.99
CA VAL A 60 18.52 -1.14 18.83
C VAL A 60 17.76 -2.41 18.46
N LEU A 61 18.47 -3.48 18.15
CA LEU A 61 17.94 -4.82 17.88
C LEU A 61 18.43 -5.80 18.94
N ASP A 62 17.51 -6.44 19.65
CA ASP A 62 17.79 -7.36 20.76
C ASP A 62 18.84 -6.82 21.77
N GLY A 63 18.76 -5.50 22.07
CA GLY A 63 19.64 -4.81 22.99
C GLY A 63 20.98 -4.35 22.40
N VAL A 64 21.24 -4.60 21.11
CA VAL A 64 22.45 -4.18 20.41
C VAL A 64 22.16 -2.99 19.51
N GLU A 65 22.88 -1.89 19.70
CA GLU A 65 22.78 -0.70 18.84
C GLU A 65 23.25 -1.02 17.44
N GLN A 66 22.46 -0.58 16.44
CA GLN A 66 22.71 -0.77 15.02
C GLN A 66 22.91 0.57 14.32
N THR A 67 23.81 0.58 13.35
CA THR A 67 24.00 1.69 12.42
C THR A 67 23.97 1.14 11.00
N PHE A 68 23.04 1.63 10.20
CA PHE A 68 22.88 1.17 8.82
C PHE A 68 23.40 2.23 7.85
N SER A 69 24.33 1.87 6.99
CA SER A 69 24.82 2.74 5.90
C SER A 69 23.92 2.66 4.66
N GLY A 70 23.07 1.64 4.60
CA GLY A 70 22.13 1.42 3.51
C GLY A 70 21.18 0.25 3.80
N PRO A 71 20.23 -0.03 2.89
CA PRO A 71 19.27 -1.13 3.04
C PRO A 71 19.90 -2.51 3.20
N GLY A 72 21.09 -2.73 2.60
CA GLY A 72 21.84 -3.98 2.75
C GLY A 72 22.15 -4.30 4.20
N ASP A 73 22.64 -3.33 4.97
CA ASP A 73 22.97 -3.52 6.39
C ASP A 73 21.71 -3.84 7.22
N ALA A 74 20.58 -3.20 6.92
CA ALA A 74 19.31 -3.49 7.58
C ALA A 74 18.80 -4.90 7.26
N MET A 75 18.91 -5.32 5.99
CA MET A 75 18.56 -6.68 5.58
C MET A 75 19.45 -7.73 6.26
N ASP A 76 20.76 -7.51 6.33
CA ASP A 76 21.72 -8.41 6.99
C ASP A 76 21.46 -8.47 8.51
N ALA A 77 20.92 -7.41 9.10
CA ALA A 77 20.47 -7.40 10.49
C ALA A 77 19.11 -8.08 10.69
N GLY A 78 18.47 -8.57 9.63
CA GLY A 78 17.19 -9.28 9.67
C GLY A 78 15.95 -8.37 9.60
N ILE A 79 16.07 -7.17 9.02
CA ILE A 79 14.94 -6.26 8.75
C ILE A 79 14.55 -6.40 7.27
N GLY A 80 13.31 -6.82 7.02
CA GLY A 80 12.70 -6.83 5.68
C GLY A 80 11.71 -5.69 5.54
N MET A 81 11.54 -5.16 4.33
CA MET A 81 10.55 -4.13 4.04
C MET A 81 9.76 -4.45 2.78
N VAL A 82 8.45 -4.32 2.87
CA VAL A 82 7.51 -4.32 1.75
C VAL A 82 7.05 -2.89 1.56
N HIS A 83 7.38 -2.33 0.42
CA HIS A 83 7.10 -0.93 0.09
C HIS A 83 5.66 -0.74 -0.40
N GLN A 84 5.15 0.48 -0.29
CA GLN A 84 3.84 0.89 -0.82
C GLN A 84 3.72 0.65 -2.34
N HIS A 85 4.80 0.88 -3.08
CA HIS A 85 4.92 0.53 -4.50
C HIS A 85 5.85 -0.67 -4.63
N PHE A 86 5.41 -1.69 -5.34
CA PHE A 86 6.18 -2.91 -5.50
C PHE A 86 7.57 -2.63 -6.10
N MET A 87 8.58 -3.22 -5.47
CA MET A 87 9.97 -3.17 -5.94
C MET A 87 10.34 -4.45 -6.71
N LEU A 88 9.35 -4.99 -7.46
CA LEU A 88 9.53 -6.14 -8.32
C LEU A 88 9.95 -5.69 -9.73
N VAL A 89 10.80 -6.48 -10.38
CA VAL A 89 11.17 -6.28 -11.78
C VAL A 89 10.12 -6.97 -12.64
N PRO A 90 9.32 -6.23 -13.44
CA PRO A 90 8.14 -6.78 -14.11
C PRO A 90 8.44 -7.94 -15.05
N VAL A 91 9.55 -7.85 -15.79
CA VAL A 91 9.96 -8.83 -16.81
C VAL A 91 10.67 -10.07 -16.26
N PHE A 92 10.94 -10.11 -14.94
CA PHE A 92 11.56 -11.26 -14.28
C PHE A 92 10.49 -12.23 -13.76
N SER A 93 10.89 -13.49 -13.64
CA SER A 93 10.08 -14.47 -12.92
C SER A 93 10.03 -14.17 -11.42
N VAL A 94 9.08 -14.79 -10.72
CA VAL A 94 8.98 -14.74 -9.26
C VAL A 94 10.31 -15.20 -8.62
N ALA A 95 10.86 -16.34 -9.07
CA ALA A 95 12.09 -16.88 -8.51
C ALA A 95 13.28 -15.92 -8.68
N GLU A 96 13.42 -15.28 -9.84
CA GLU A 96 14.47 -14.27 -10.07
C GLU A 96 14.30 -13.05 -9.18
N ASN A 97 13.07 -12.55 -9.00
CA ASN A 97 12.79 -11.41 -8.12
C ASN A 97 13.09 -11.71 -6.66
N VAL A 98 12.76 -12.92 -6.19
CA VAL A 98 12.94 -13.31 -4.79
C VAL A 98 14.43 -13.36 -4.41
N VAL A 99 15.29 -13.81 -5.32
CA VAL A 99 16.74 -13.93 -5.05
C VAL A 99 17.54 -12.71 -5.50
N LEU A 100 16.92 -11.73 -6.15
CA LEU A 100 17.61 -10.54 -6.65
C LEU A 100 18.37 -9.80 -5.54
N GLY A 101 19.69 -9.64 -5.72
CA GLY A 101 20.62 -9.06 -4.73
C GLY A 101 21.03 -9.99 -3.60
N ASN A 102 20.70 -11.29 -3.70
CA ASN A 102 21.22 -12.38 -2.87
C ASN A 102 21.12 -13.69 -3.66
N GLU A 103 21.72 -13.68 -4.84
CA GLU A 103 21.60 -14.74 -5.82
C GLU A 103 22.34 -15.98 -5.37
N PRO A 104 21.67 -17.15 -5.21
CA PRO A 104 22.35 -18.41 -4.99
C PRO A 104 23.18 -18.74 -6.23
N SER A 105 24.43 -19.13 -6.01
CA SER A 105 25.38 -19.45 -7.09
C SER A 105 25.66 -20.94 -7.15
N THR A 106 25.68 -21.49 -8.35
CA THR A 106 26.17 -22.84 -8.62
C THR A 106 27.66 -22.91 -8.34
N ARG A 107 28.19 -24.13 -8.29
CA ARG A 107 29.64 -24.38 -8.13
C ARG A 107 30.50 -23.70 -9.20
N TRP A 108 29.92 -23.30 -10.31
CA TRP A 108 30.59 -22.66 -11.46
C TRP A 108 30.36 -21.14 -11.51
N GLY A 109 29.72 -20.56 -10.48
CA GLY A 109 29.43 -19.12 -10.39
C GLY A 109 28.24 -18.64 -11.22
N SER A 110 27.44 -19.55 -11.78
CA SER A 110 26.19 -19.21 -12.45
C SER A 110 25.05 -19.11 -11.45
N LEU A 111 24.01 -18.32 -11.75
CA LEU A 111 22.79 -18.24 -10.98
C LEU A 111 22.12 -19.62 -10.84
N ASP A 112 21.81 -20.02 -9.60
CA ASP A 112 21.12 -21.28 -9.30
C ASP A 112 19.60 -21.03 -9.17
N LEU A 113 18.92 -21.01 -10.30
CA LEU A 113 17.47 -20.87 -10.34
C LEU A 113 16.71 -22.08 -9.74
N ALA A 114 17.33 -23.26 -9.68
CA ALA A 114 16.69 -24.42 -9.07
C ALA A 114 16.53 -24.21 -7.56
N THR A 115 17.58 -23.76 -6.90
CA THR A 115 17.54 -23.36 -5.48
C THR A 115 16.58 -22.20 -5.23
N ALA A 116 16.56 -21.20 -6.12
CA ALA A 116 15.60 -20.07 -6.02
C ALA A 116 14.14 -20.55 -6.07
N ARG A 117 13.80 -21.41 -7.03
CA ARG A 117 12.45 -21.99 -7.16
C ARG A 117 12.03 -22.79 -5.94
N GLU A 118 12.94 -23.62 -5.42
CA GLU A 118 12.66 -24.43 -4.23
C GLU A 118 12.35 -23.54 -3.02
N ARG A 119 13.14 -22.47 -2.81
CA ARG A 119 12.92 -21.52 -1.73
C ARG A 119 11.56 -20.82 -1.84
N VAL A 120 11.14 -20.45 -3.04
CA VAL A 120 9.78 -19.90 -3.27
C VAL A 120 8.71 -20.92 -2.91
N ARG A 121 8.86 -22.19 -3.33
CA ARG A 121 7.88 -23.25 -3.04
C ARG A 121 7.78 -23.55 -1.55
N GLU A 122 8.91 -23.63 -0.84
CA GLU A 122 8.94 -23.85 0.61
C GLU A 122 8.19 -22.76 1.37
N ILE A 123 8.47 -21.47 1.06
CA ILE A 123 7.80 -20.35 1.71
C ILE A 123 6.32 -20.33 1.32
N SER A 124 6.00 -20.53 0.03
CA SER A 124 4.62 -20.57 -0.45
C SER A 124 3.81 -21.68 0.23
N ALA A 125 4.37 -22.87 0.37
CA ALA A 125 3.70 -23.98 1.05
C ALA A 125 3.48 -23.70 2.55
N ARG A 126 4.46 -23.06 3.21
CA ARG A 126 4.39 -22.71 4.64
C ARG A 126 3.26 -21.72 4.95
N PHE A 127 3.04 -20.74 4.10
CA PHE A 127 2.06 -19.68 4.32
C PHE A 127 0.79 -19.83 3.47
N GLY A 128 0.66 -20.94 2.72
CA GLY A 128 -0.52 -21.20 1.88
C GLY A 128 -0.62 -20.27 0.68
N PHE A 129 0.51 -19.71 0.22
CA PHE A 129 0.53 -18.92 -1.01
C PHE A 129 0.44 -19.84 -2.23
N ASP A 130 -0.40 -19.49 -3.18
CA ASP A 130 -0.46 -20.17 -4.48
C ASP A 130 0.37 -19.34 -5.48
N ILE A 131 1.69 -19.52 -5.45
CA ILE A 131 2.64 -18.74 -6.28
C ILE A 131 3.45 -19.70 -7.13
N ASP A 132 3.34 -19.54 -8.46
CA ASP A 132 4.22 -20.21 -9.42
C ASP A 132 5.58 -19.48 -9.48
N PRO A 133 6.72 -20.14 -9.10
CA PRO A 133 8.03 -19.51 -9.15
C PRO A 133 8.50 -19.14 -10.56
N ASP A 134 7.93 -19.72 -11.60
CA ASP A 134 8.29 -19.45 -13.00
C ASP A 134 7.39 -18.41 -13.67
N ALA A 135 6.31 -17.96 -13.00
CA ALA A 135 5.43 -16.91 -13.54
C ALA A 135 6.16 -15.57 -13.64
N THR A 136 5.91 -14.83 -14.73
CA THR A 136 6.43 -13.46 -14.93
C THR A 136 5.63 -12.49 -14.08
N ILE A 137 6.31 -11.55 -13.41
CA ILE A 137 5.65 -10.61 -12.49
C ILE A 137 4.58 -9.78 -13.16
N GLU A 138 4.81 -9.26 -14.36
CA GLU A 138 3.84 -8.41 -15.08
C GLU A 138 2.53 -9.11 -15.45
N ASP A 139 2.53 -10.45 -15.49
CA ASP A 139 1.34 -11.26 -15.79
C ASP A 139 0.53 -11.60 -14.52
N LEU A 140 1.07 -11.30 -13.33
CA LEU A 140 0.43 -11.65 -12.06
C LEU A 140 -0.57 -10.59 -11.61
N PRO A 141 -1.71 -11.00 -11.04
CA PRO A 141 -2.60 -10.09 -10.31
C PRO A 141 -1.87 -9.36 -9.18
N VAL A 142 -2.31 -8.14 -8.88
CA VAL A 142 -1.69 -7.26 -7.86
C VAL A 142 -1.58 -7.93 -6.49
N GLY A 143 -2.63 -8.66 -6.05
CA GLY A 143 -2.60 -9.41 -4.79
C GLY A 143 -1.54 -10.51 -4.75
N ILE A 144 -1.24 -11.14 -5.90
CA ILE A 144 -0.15 -12.12 -5.98
C ILE A 144 1.21 -11.41 -5.96
N GLN A 145 1.37 -10.28 -6.66
CA GLN A 145 2.59 -9.47 -6.60
C GLN A 145 2.89 -9.04 -5.15
N GLN A 146 1.89 -8.66 -4.38
CA GLN A 146 2.04 -8.36 -2.94
C GLN A 146 2.60 -9.56 -2.16
N ARG A 147 2.09 -10.77 -2.41
CA ARG A 147 2.59 -12.00 -1.79
C ARG A 147 4.04 -12.30 -2.19
N VAL A 148 4.42 -12.01 -3.44
CA VAL A 148 5.80 -12.16 -3.91
C VAL A 148 6.75 -11.23 -3.16
N GLU A 149 6.36 -9.97 -2.89
CA GLU A 149 7.15 -9.05 -2.05
C GLU A 149 7.36 -9.58 -0.62
N ILE A 150 6.31 -10.18 -0.03
CA ILE A 150 6.43 -10.82 1.28
C ILE A 150 7.36 -12.04 1.22
N VAL A 151 7.21 -12.91 0.20
CA VAL A 151 8.09 -14.07 -0.01
C VAL A 151 9.55 -13.62 -0.17
N LYS A 152 9.79 -12.54 -0.92
CA LYS A 152 11.12 -11.95 -1.10
C LYS A 152 11.75 -11.50 0.24
N ALA A 153 10.98 -10.84 1.11
CA ALA A 153 11.45 -10.47 2.44
C ALA A 153 11.72 -11.70 3.34
N LEU A 154 10.82 -12.68 3.33
CA LEU A 154 10.97 -13.92 4.12
C LEU A 154 12.10 -14.80 3.61
N ALA A 155 12.37 -14.83 2.30
CA ALA A 155 13.49 -15.56 1.72
C ALA A 155 14.85 -15.04 2.20
N ARG A 156 14.91 -13.86 2.78
CA ARG A 156 16.09 -13.27 3.43
C ARG A 156 16.08 -13.44 4.95
N GLU A 157 15.20 -14.31 5.49
CA GLU A 157 15.09 -14.61 6.91
C GLU A 157 14.78 -13.38 7.78
N ALA A 158 13.95 -12.47 7.26
CA ALA A 158 13.53 -11.29 7.99
C ALA A 158 12.87 -11.67 9.33
N LYS A 159 13.38 -11.11 10.41
CA LYS A 159 12.87 -11.25 11.79
C LYS A 159 12.03 -10.06 12.21
N VAL A 160 12.25 -8.92 11.59
CA VAL A 160 11.40 -7.72 11.63
C VAL A 160 10.92 -7.44 10.23
N LEU A 161 9.61 -7.34 10.03
CA LEU A 161 9.00 -7.05 8.75
C LEU A 161 8.28 -5.70 8.80
N ILE A 162 8.69 -4.78 7.95
CA ILE A 162 8.04 -3.49 7.76
C ILE A 162 7.08 -3.60 6.59
N LEU A 163 5.82 -3.21 6.79
CA LEU A 163 4.80 -3.17 5.75
C LEU A 163 4.28 -1.74 5.61
N ASP A 164 4.66 -1.03 4.54
CA ASP A 164 4.26 0.36 4.30
C ASP A 164 3.03 0.41 3.39
N GLU A 165 1.86 0.70 3.98
CA GLU A 165 0.54 0.76 3.34
C GLU A 165 0.23 -0.45 2.41
N PRO A 166 0.43 -1.70 2.86
CA PRO A 166 0.43 -2.87 1.99
C PRO A 166 -0.94 -3.20 1.39
N THR A 167 -1.99 -2.55 1.82
CA THR A 167 -3.38 -2.80 1.39
C THR A 167 -3.92 -1.72 0.44
N ALA A 168 -3.08 -0.80 -0.02
CA ALA A 168 -3.51 0.36 -0.80
C ALA A 168 -4.23 -0.03 -2.11
N VAL A 169 -3.79 -1.13 -2.73
CA VAL A 169 -4.26 -1.61 -4.04
C VAL A 169 -5.00 -2.96 -3.96
N LEU A 170 -5.20 -3.49 -2.75
CA LEU A 170 -5.84 -4.78 -2.52
C LEU A 170 -7.36 -4.67 -2.43
N THR A 171 -8.04 -5.71 -2.90
CA THR A 171 -9.47 -5.91 -2.63
C THR A 171 -9.72 -6.18 -1.14
N PRO A 172 -10.96 -6.02 -0.64
CA PRO A 172 -11.28 -6.38 0.76
C PRO A 172 -10.92 -7.82 1.13
N GLN A 173 -11.13 -8.78 0.23
CA GLN A 173 -10.81 -10.19 0.43
C GLN A 173 -9.29 -10.40 0.56
N GLU A 174 -8.50 -9.82 -0.36
CA GLU A 174 -7.03 -9.88 -0.31
C GLU A 174 -6.48 -9.19 0.94
N THR A 175 -7.13 -8.11 1.39
CA THR A 175 -6.78 -7.43 2.65
C THR A 175 -6.98 -8.36 3.85
N ASP A 176 -8.13 -9.04 3.94
CA ASP A 176 -8.42 -9.96 5.04
C ASP A 176 -7.45 -11.17 5.03
N GLU A 177 -7.05 -11.65 3.84
CA GLU A 177 -6.01 -12.68 3.69
C GLU A 177 -4.64 -12.18 4.17
N LEU A 178 -4.24 -10.96 3.78
CA LEU A 178 -2.98 -10.36 4.24
C LEU A 178 -2.95 -10.20 5.77
N MET A 179 -4.07 -9.78 6.40
CA MET A 179 -4.15 -9.69 7.86
C MET A 179 -3.94 -11.07 8.51
N SER A 180 -4.49 -12.13 7.92
CA SER A 180 -4.30 -13.51 8.40
C SER A 180 -2.85 -13.96 8.28
N ILE A 181 -2.19 -13.64 7.18
CA ILE A 181 -0.75 -13.90 6.95
C ILE A 181 0.11 -13.17 7.97
N MET A 182 -0.15 -11.89 8.21
CA MET A 182 0.57 -11.11 9.22
C MET A 182 0.44 -11.74 10.62
N ARG A 183 -0.75 -12.18 11.00
CA ARG A 183 -0.97 -12.85 12.28
C ARG A 183 -0.23 -14.18 12.36
N GLN A 184 -0.19 -14.98 11.27
CA GLN A 184 0.58 -16.20 11.22
C GLN A 184 2.08 -15.95 11.39
N LEU A 185 2.64 -14.96 10.66
CA LEU A 185 4.05 -14.56 10.78
C LEU A 185 4.40 -14.12 12.21
N ALA A 186 3.53 -13.33 12.84
CA ALA A 186 3.72 -12.88 14.20
C ALA A 186 3.71 -14.05 15.19
N ASN A 187 2.78 -14.99 15.04
CA ASN A 187 2.73 -16.21 15.86
C ASN A 187 3.97 -17.09 15.70
N GLU A 188 4.66 -17.04 14.57
CA GLU A 188 5.93 -17.71 14.31
C GLU A 188 7.16 -16.90 14.81
N GLY A 189 6.93 -15.74 15.44
CA GLY A 189 7.94 -14.92 16.10
C GLY A 189 8.50 -13.76 15.26
N THR A 190 7.98 -13.51 14.06
CA THR A 190 8.33 -12.33 13.27
C THR A 190 7.67 -11.09 13.87
N SER A 191 8.47 -10.07 14.19
CA SER A 191 7.95 -8.77 14.64
C SER A 191 7.52 -7.96 13.43
N ILE A 192 6.35 -7.33 13.47
CA ILE A 192 5.79 -6.60 12.32
C ILE A 192 5.55 -5.15 12.68
N VAL A 193 6.08 -4.23 11.86
CA VAL A 193 5.71 -2.81 11.87
C VAL A 193 4.79 -2.57 10.68
N PHE A 194 3.54 -2.29 10.98
CA PHE A 194 2.48 -2.13 9.99
C PHE A 194 2.04 -0.69 9.88
N ILE A 195 2.32 -0.06 8.75
CA ILE A 195 1.96 1.34 8.49
C ILE A 195 0.65 1.37 7.74
N THR A 196 -0.32 2.09 8.27
CA THR A 196 -1.61 2.31 7.61
C THR A 196 -2.29 3.59 8.12
N HIS A 197 -3.24 4.08 7.37
CA HIS A 197 -4.19 5.11 7.80
C HIS A 197 -5.62 4.55 7.93
N LYS A 198 -5.82 3.24 7.69
CA LYS A 198 -7.11 2.55 7.68
C LYS A 198 -7.40 1.92 9.05
N LEU A 199 -8.27 2.55 9.83
CA LEU A 199 -8.59 2.13 11.20
C LEU A 199 -9.15 0.71 11.32
N ARG A 200 -9.88 0.22 10.29
CA ARG A 200 -10.40 -1.15 10.24
C ARG A 200 -9.26 -2.17 10.30
N GLU A 201 -8.20 -1.95 9.53
CA GLU A 201 -7.06 -2.85 9.45
C GLU A 201 -6.30 -2.91 10.78
N VAL A 202 -6.07 -1.73 11.39
CA VAL A 202 -5.45 -1.63 12.71
C VAL A 202 -6.21 -2.45 13.75
N LYS A 203 -7.53 -2.30 13.82
CA LYS A 203 -8.38 -3.04 14.74
C LYS A 203 -8.44 -4.54 14.47
N ALA A 204 -8.21 -4.95 13.21
CA ALA A 204 -8.26 -6.36 12.83
C ALA A 204 -7.00 -7.13 13.24
N VAL A 205 -5.82 -6.50 13.24
CA VAL A 205 -4.57 -7.27 13.34
C VAL A 205 -3.54 -6.72 14.33
N ALA A 206 -3.60 -5.45 14.74
CA ALA A 206 -2.58 -4.87 15.61
C ALA A 206 -2.66 -5.39 17.05
N ASP A 207 -1.51 -5.47 17.71
CA ASP A 207 -1.39 -5.70 19.16
C ASP A 207 -1.17 -4.38 19.91
N VAL A 208 -0.46 -3.44 19.28
CA VAL A 208 -0.20 -2.08 19.79
C VAL A 208 -0.36 -1.09 18.64
N VAL A 209 -0.85 0.10 18.94
CA VAL A 209 -1.04 1.19 17.97
C VAL A 209 -0.29 2.42 18.45
N THR A 210 0.71 2.87 17.68
CA THR A 210 1.36 4.17 17.91
C THR A 210 0.87 5.18 16.90
N VAL A 211 0.35 6.30 17.37
CA VAL A 211 -0.14 7.39 16.52
C VAL A 211 0.94 8.45 16.35
N ILE A 212 1.28 8.75 15.08
CA ILE A 212 2.21 9.81 14.70
C ILE A 212 1.45 10.96 14.06
N ARG A 213 1.75 12.18 14.48
CA ARG A 213 1.25 13.42 13.92
C ARG A 213 2.31 14.51 13.94
N GLY A 214 2.53 15.16 12.77
CA GLY A 214 3.51 16.24 12.66
C GLY A 214 4.93 15.86 13.10
N GLY A 215 5.34 14.63 12.78
CA GLY A 215 6.68 14.11 13.11
C GLY A 215 6.85 13.65 14.55
N LYS A 216 5.83 13.61 15.38
CA LYS A 216 5.90 13.23 16.80
C LYS A 216 4.96 12.08 17.13
N VAL A 217 5.33 11.27 18.11
CA VAL A 217 4.40 10.33 18.73
C VAL A 217 3.39 11.14 19.55
N VAL A 218 2.11 10.95 19.24
CA VAL A 218 1.00 11.53 20.01
C VAL A 218 0.68 10.64 21.20
N ASP A 219 0.48 9.34 20.93
CA ASP A 219 0.19 8.33 21.95
C ASP A 219 0.48 6.94 21.43
N SER A 220 0.59 5.97 22.35
CA SER A 220 0.63 4.54 22.05
C SER A 220 -0.48 3.86 22.82
N VAL A 221 -1.44 3.29 22.10
CA VAL A 221 -2.71 2.82 22.64
C VAL A 221 -3.00 1.37 22.27
N SER A 222 -3.95 0.76 22.95
CA SER A 222 -4.49 -0.56 22.61
C SER A 222 -5.33 -0.48 21.32
N PRO A 223 -5.35 -1.54 20.49
CA PRO A 223 -6.28 -1.65 19.35
C PRO A 223 -7.77 -1.67 19.77
N GLU A 224 -8.07 -1.90 21.07
CA GLU A 224 -9.43 -1.79 21.62
C GLU A 224 -9.95 -0.35 21.68
N THR A 225 -9.07 0.66 21.59
CA THR A 225 -9.43 2.09 21.54
C THR A 225 -10.48 2.32 20.44
N SER A 226 -11.49 3.14 20.73
CA SER A 226 -12.59 3.37 19.78
C SER A 226 -12.09 3.97 18.46
N VAL A 227 -12.81 3.72 17.37
CA VAL A 227 -12.49 4.29 16.04
C VAL A 227 -12.51 5.82 16.09
N GLY A 228 -13.45 6.42 16.85
CA GLY A 228 -13.55 7.87 17.03
C GLY A 228 -12.33 8.45 17.76
N ASP A 229 -11.87 7.77 18.83
CA ASP A 229 -10.69 8.22 19.59
C ASP A 229 -9.42 8.09 18.75
N LEU A 230 -9.24 6.96 18.03
CA LEU A 230 -8.12 6.78 17.10
C LEU A 230 -8.11 7.87 16.02
N ALA A 231 -9.26 8.17 15.42
CA ALA A 231 -9.40 9.24 14.43
C ALA A 231 -9.05 10.61 15.04
N SER A 232 -9.51 10.88 16.27
CA SER A 232 -9.22 12.12 16.98
C SER A 232 -7.73 12.28 17.29
N LEU A 233 -7.06 11.21 17.70
CA LEU A 233 -5.60 11.21 17.92
C LEU A 233 -4.84 11.50 16.61
N MET A 234 -5.28 10.92 15.48
CA MET A 234 -4.66 11.14 14.17
C MET A 234 -4.79 12.59 13.71
N VAL A 235 -6.02 13.14 13.74
CA VAL A 235 -6.35 14.48 13.20
C VAL A 235 -6.01 15.59 14.20
N GLY A 236 -6.02 15.30 15.50
CA GLY A 236 -5.75 16.27 16.57
C GLY A 236 -6.92 17.13 16.98
N ARG A 237 -8.11 16.77 16.59
CA ARG A 237 -9.39 17.37 17.01
C ARG A 237 -10.45 16.28 17.07
N GLU A 238 -11.50 16.52 17.79
CA GLU A 238 -12.66 15.63 17.76
C GLU A 238 -13.20 15.47 16.34
N VAL A 239 -13.38 14.22 15.94
CA VAL A 239 -13.86 13.87 14.58
C VAL A 239 -15.23 13.24 14.72
N ASP A 240 -16.25 13.94 14.22
CA ASP A 240 -17.56 13.34 14.02
C ASP A 240 -17.53 12.51 12.72
N LEU A 241 -17.62 11.19 12.89
CA LEU A 241 -17.65 10.25 11.77
C LEU A 241 -19.06 10.14 11.14
N THR A 242 -20.05 10.78 11.75
CA THR A 242 -21.43 10.83 11.22
C THR A 242 -21.61 12.04 10.33
N VAL A 243 -21.87 11.81 9.05
CA VAL A 243 -22.18 12.91 8.11
C VAL A 243 -23.66 13.22 8.19
N ASN A 244 -24.02 14.25 8.95
CA ASN A 244 -25.38 14.84 8.92
C ASN A 244 -25.50 15.68 7.65
N LYS A 245 -26.15 15.15 6.63
CA LYS A 245 -26.46 15.91 5.42
C LYS A 245 -27.97 15.97 5.19
N ASN A 246 -28.43 17.13 4.77
CA ASN A 246 -29.82 17.30 4.31
C ASN A 246 -30.05 16.45 3.04
N PRO A 247 -31.28 16.00 2.78
CA PRO A 247 -31.62 15.40 1.49
C PRO A 247 -31.15 16.28 0.33
N PRO A 248 -30.56 15.69 -0.73
CA PRO A 248 -30.12 16.47 -1.87
C PRO A 248 -31.31 17.15 -2.56
N GLN A 249 -31.14 18.42 -2.95
CA GLN A 249 -32.09 19.11 -3.82
C GLN A 249 -31.62 18.90 -5.26
N LEU A 250 -32.16 17.87 -5.91
CA LEU A 250 -31.82 17.53 -7.28
C LEU A 250 -32.47 18.49 -8.28
N GLY A 251 -31.65 19.05 -9.16
CA GLY A 251 -32.08 19.85 -10.29
C GLY A 251 -32.17 19.07 -11.59
N ASP A 252 -31.97 19.77 -12.72
CA ASP A 252 -31.98 19.18 -14.05
C ASP A 252 -30.76 18.24 -14.28
N VAL A 253 -30.87 17.36 -15.27
CA VAL A 253 -29.75 16.52 -15.72
C VAL A 253 -28.67 17.41 -16.32
N VAL A 254 -27.46 17.33 -15.79
CA VAL A 254 -26.31 18.11 -16.25
C VAL A 254 -25.30 17.24 -17.03
N LEU A 255 -25.22 15.97 -16.74
CA LEU A 255 -24.42 15.00 -17.51
C LEU A 255 -25.32 13.81 -17.83
N GLU A 256 -25.34 13.42 -19.08
CA GLU A 256 -25.99 12.21 -19.55
C GLU A 256 -25.03 11.38 -20.40
N VAL A 257 -24.90 10.11 -20.07
CA VAL A 257 -24.11 9.13 -20.83
C VAL A 257 -25.05 8.01 -21.25
N ARG A 258 -25.07 7.67 -22.54
CA ARG A 258 -25.94 6.61 -23.09
C ARG A 258 -25.13 5.58 -23.87
N ASP A 259 -25.28 4.31 -23.49
CA ASP A 259 -24.74 3.14 -24.17
C ASP A 259 -23.26 3.29 -24.57
N LEU A 260 -22.46 3.90 -23.69
CA LEU A 260 -21.07 4.24 -23.93
C LEU A 260 -20.21 2.98 -24.06
N VAL A 261 -19.53 2.85 -25.17
CA VAL A 261 -18.54 1.79 -25.43
C VAL A 261 -17.21 2.44 -25.78
N VAL A 262 -16.14 1.97 -25.15
CA VAL A 262 -14.77 2.39 -25.42
C VAL A 262 -13.88 1.16 -25.53
N VAL A 263 -13.04 1.16 -26.57
CA VAL A 263 -12.09 0.08 -26.87
C VAL A 263 -10.67 0.64 -26.71
N ASP A 264 -9.77 -0.13 -26.10
CA ASP A 264 -8.36 0.24 -25.95
C ASP A 264 -7.52 -0.09 -27.21
N ASP A 265 -6.23 0.26 -27.16
CA ASP A 265 -5.27 0.01 -28.25
C ASP A 265 -5.05 -1.49 -28.53
N ARG A 266 -5.44 -2.37 -27.61
CA ARG A 266 -5.41 -3.83 -27.74
C ARG A 266 -6.73 -4.40 -28.26
N HIS A 267 -7.65 -3.53 -28.71
CA HIS A 267 -8.99 -3.88 -29.17
C HIS A 267 -9.87 -4.58 -28.11
N GLN A 268 -9.60 -4.33 -26.82
CA GLN A 268 -10.43 -4.83 -25.72
C GLN A 268 -11.42 -3.75 -25.30
N LYS A 269 -12.67 -4.14 -25.03
CA LYS A 269 -13.67 -3.24 -24.47
C LYS A 269 -13.31 -2.91 -23.03
N VAL A 270 -12.90 -1.67 -22.76
CA VAL A 270 -12.63 -1.15 -21.42
C VAL A 270 -13.86 -0.50 -20.80
N ILE A 271 -14.84 -0.13 -21.64
CA ILE A 271 -16.19 0.27 -21.26
C ILE A 271 -17.16 -0.45 -22.21
N ASP A 272 -18.20 -1.09 -21.68
CA ASP A 272 -19.16 -1.88 -22.44
C ASP A 272 -20.60 -1.51 -22.06
N GLY A 273 -21.15 -0.52 -22.76
CA GLY A 273 -22.56 -0.14 -22.67
C GLY A 273 -22.97 0.59 -21.40
N ILE A 274 -22.11 1.45 -20.84
CA ILE A 274 -22.47 2.24 -19.64
C ILE A 274 -23.47 3.33 -20.00
N SER A 275 -24.57 3.39 -19.24
CA SER A 275 -25.54 4.50 -19.27
C SER A 275 -25.75 5.03 -17.84
N LEU A 276 -25.69 6.36 -17.69
CA LEU A 276 -25.92 7.04 -16.41
C LEU A 276 -26.32 8.49 -16.64
N GLU A 277 -26.95 9.09 -15.63
CA GLU A 277 -27.27 10.50 -15.56
C GLU A 277 -26.73 11.08 -14.26
N VAL A 278 -26.31 12.34 -14.29
CA VAL A 278 -25.96 13.13 -13.09
C VAL A 278 -26.76 14.42 -13.13
N ARG A 279 -27.44 14.74 -12.03
CA ARG A 279 -28.27 15.93 -11.89
C ARG A 279 -27.53 17.04 -11.16
N ALA A 280 -27.94 18.27 -11.37
CA ALA A 280 -27.47 19.41 -10.58
C ALA A 280 -27.73 19.15 -9.09
N GLY A 281 -26.73 19.36 -8.23
CA GLY A 281 -26.80 19.07 -6.80
C GLY A 281 -26.66 17.60 -6.40
N GLU A 282 -26.42 16.71 -7.36
CA GLU A 282 -26.17 15.28 -7.13
C GLU A 282 -24.68 14.98 -7.00
N VAL A 283 -24.34 14.01 -6.16
CA VAL A 283 -23.03 13.36 -6.11
C VAL A 283 -23.22 11.89 -6.50
N LEU A 284 -22.86 11.55 -7.75
CA LEU A 284 -22.85 10.18 -8.22
C LEU A 284 -21.49 9.54 -7.94
N CYS A 285 -21.46 8.39 -7.24
CA CYS A 285 -20.25 7.66 -6.96
C CYS A 285 -20.12 6.47 -7.92
N LEU A 286 -18.98 6.39 -8.62
CA LEU A 286 -18.57 5.23 -9.41
C LEU A 286 -17.65 4.37 -8.57
N ALA A 287 -18.17 3.24 -8.06
CA ALA A 287 -17.41 2.30 -7.25
C ALA A 287 -16.94 1.11 -8.10
N GLY A 288 -15.75 0.60 -7.79
CA GLY A 288 -15.18 -0.58 -8.43
C GLY A 288 -13.75 -0.81 -7.99
N VAL A 289 -13.25 -2.04 -8.20
CA VAL A 289 -11.83 -2.35 -7.99
C VAL A 289 -11.00 -1.84 -9.17
N GLU A 290 -9.70 -1.68 -8.97
CA GLU A 290 -8.77 -1.25 -10.00
C GLU A 290 -8.85 -2.15 -11.25
N GLY A 291 -8.78 -1.55 -12.45
CA GLY A 291 -8.89 -2.28 -13.72
C GLY A 291 -10.30 -2.43 -14.26
N ASN A 292 -11.36 -1.99 -13.56
CA ASN A 292 -12.75 -2.11 -14.01
C ASN A 292 -13.24 -0.93 -14.89
N GLY A 293 -12.31 -0.13 -15.43
CA GLY A 293 -12.63 0.89 -16.43
C GLY A 293 -12.94 2.29 -15.87
N GLN A 294 -12.87 2.55 -14.56
CA GLN A 294 -13.14 3.87 -13.97
C GLN A 294 -12.22 4.95 -14.55
N THR A 295 -10.92 4.67 -14.68
CA THR A 295 -9.95 5.58 -15.30
C THR A 295 -10.29 5.83 -16.76
N ALA A 296 -10.59 4.77 -17.52
CA ALA A 296 -11.00 4.90 -18.92
C ALA A 296 -12.27 5.74 -19.08
N PHE A 297 -13.23 5.59 -18.16
CA PHE A 297 -14.45 6.39 -18.14
C PHE A 297 -14.16 7.88 -17.87
N ALA A 298 -13.35 8.19 -16.87
CA ALA A 298 -12.95 9.56 -16.57
C ALA A 298 -12.18 10.22 -17.73
N GLU A 299 -11.24 9.48 -18.34
CA GLU A 299 -10.48 9.94 -19.52
C GLU A 299 -11.39 10.20 -20.71
N THR A 300 -12.41 9.35 -20.94
CA THR A 300 -13.38 9.51 -22.02
C THR A 300 -14.26 10.75 -21.81
N LEU A 301 -14.74 11.00 -20.58
CA LEU A 301 -15.50 12.21 -20.25
C LEU A 301 -14.71 13.49 -20.49
N LEU A 302 -13.38 13.43 -20.30
CA LEU A 302 -12.46 14.55 -20.53
C LEU A 302 -12.02 14.68 -22.00
N GLY A 303 -12.45 13.80 -22.91
CA GLY A 303 -12.02 13.81 -24.31
C GLY A 303 -10.59 13.31 -24.53
N LEU A 304 -9.98 12.62 -23.53
CA LEU A 304 -8.65 11.99 -23.64
C LEU A 304 -8.70 10.64 -24.33
N ARG A 305 -9.87 9.98 -24.37
CA ARG A 305 -10.13 8.73 -25.10
C ARG A 305 -11.27 8.90 -26.08
N GLN A 306 -11.11 8.26 -27.23
CA GLN A 306 -12.17 8.26 -28.26
C GLN A 306 -13.30 7.31 -27.88
N VAL A 307 -14.54 7.77 -28.09
CA VAL A 307 -15.74 6.96 -27.97
C VAL A 307 -15.87 6.04 -29.18
N THR A 308 -16.11 4.75 -28.93
CA THR A 308 -16.37 3.79 -30.01
C THR A 308 -17.84 3.80 -30.43
N SER A 309 -18.75 3.87 -29.46
CA SER A 309 -20.19 4.06 -29.68
C SER A 309 -20.84 4.61 -28.41
N GLY A 310 -22.06 5.11 -28.52
CA GLY A 310 -22.79 5.77 -27.46
C GLY A 310 -22.67 7.30 -27.55
N THR A 311 -23.23 8.01 -26.57
CA THR A 311 -23.23 9.49 -26.55
C THR A 311 -22.96 10.03 -25.15
N ILE A 312 -22.33 11.21 -25.09
CA ILE A 312 -22.07 11.96 -23.88
C ILE A 312 -22.62 13.37 -24.06
N THR A 313 -23.54 13.78 -23.21
CA THR A 313 -24.14 15.12 -23.23
C THR A 313 -23.85 15.84 -21.92
N LEU A 314 -23.29 17.04 -21.98
CA LEU A 314 -22.98 17.89 -20.83
C LEU A 314 -23.72 19.24 -20.97
N GLY A 315 -24.58 19.57 -20.00
CA GLY A 315 -25.38 20.81 -20.04
C GLY A 315 -26.27 20.94 -21.28
N GLY A 316 -26.74 19.82 -21.85
CA GLY A 316 -27.52 19.78 -23.08
C GLY A 316 -26.70 19.84 -24.37
N ARG A 317 -25.37 19.97 -24.29
CA ARG A 317 -24.45 19.96 -25.43
C ARG A 317 -23.86 18.55 -25.60
N ASP A 318 -23.88 18.01 -26.80
CA ASP A 318 -23.18 16.79 -27.15
C ASP A 318 -21.67 17.04 -27.18
N ILE A 319 -20.93 16.26 -26.37
CA ILE A 319 -19.47 16.33 -26.24
C ILE A 319 -18.78 15.01 -26.62
N THR A 320 -19.49 14.08 -27.24
CA THR A 320 -19.03 12.71 -27.52
C THR A 320 -17.68 12.67 -28.22
N ASP A 321 -17.51 13.52 -29.26
CA ASP A 321 -16.28 13.60 -30.05
C ASP A 321 -15.46 14.87 -29.76
N SER A 322 -15.74 15.56 -28.66
CA SER A 322 -15.06 16.80 -28.32
C SER A 322 -13.63 16.55 -27.84
N SER A 323 -12.74 17.44 -28.23
CA SER A 323 -11.37 17.48 -27.69
C SER A 323 -11.35 17.93 -26.24
N VAL A 324 -10.27 17.61 -25.51
CA VAL A 324 -10.07 18.07 -24.10
C VAL A 324 -10.32 19.58 -23.94
N ARG A 325 -9.84 20.37 -24.90
CA ARG A 325 -10.02 21.81 -24.87
C ARG A 325 -11.49 22.24 -24.97
N GLU A 326 -12.25 21.60 -25.85
CA GLU A 326 -13.68 21.88 -26.06
C GLU A 326 -14.56 21.43 -24.90
N VAL A 327 -14.12 20.40 -24.16
CA VAL A 327 -14.81 19.95 -22.93
C VAL A 327 -14.58 20.91 -21.78
N LEU A 328 -13.42 21.57 -21.72
CA LEU A 328 -13.04 22.48 -20.63
C LEU A 328 -13.46 23.93 -20.86
N GLU A 329 -13.82 24.35 -22.10
CA GLU A 329 -14.37 25.66 -22.45
C GLU A 329 -15.91 25.67 -22.34
#